data_7b769dc45f5b9c5f485736bc94561667
#
_entry.id   7b769dc45f5b9c5f485736bc94561667
#
_cell.length_a   1.000
_cell.length_b   1.000
_cell.length_c   1.000
_cell.angle_alpha   90.00
_cell.angle_beta   90.00
_cell.angle_gamma   90.00
#
_symmetry.space_group_name_H-M   'P 1'
#
loop_
_entity.id
_entity.type
_entity.pdbx_description
1 polymer ?
#
loop_
_entity_poly.entity_id
_entity_poly.type
_entity_poly.pdbx_seq_one_letter_code
_entity_poly.pdbx_strand_id
1 'polypeptide(L)'
;MYPLTAQSRTAILANPDALECTLYRADEYDTEAEEQDLGDARILFLGPFQAPAEWDAKDREDYFDGTPPDAFITARIACEAAPDSGASFIPVPGDYAAVTEAPGKISMFYVWDCLNDVEGEYVLIREEEDAL
;
A
#
# COMPACT_ATOMS: atom_id res chain seq x y z
N MET A 1 -13.62 3.50 8.35
CA MET A 1 -13.02 3.11 7.06
C MET A 1 -14.01 2.25 6.29
N TYR A 2 -14.28 2.59 5.06
CA TYR A 2 -15.24 1.86 4.25
C TYR A 2 -14.54 0.82 3.40
N PRO A 3 -15.16 -0.35 3.18
CA PRO A 3 -14.57 -1.34 2.31
C PRO A 3 -14.52 -0.84 0.86
N LEU A 4 -13.55 -1.36 0.13
CA LEU A 4 -13.42 -1.14 -1.30
C LEU A 4 -14.72 -1.53 -2.00
N THR A 5 -15.18 -0.73 -2.95
CA THR A 5 -16.38 -1.09 -3.72
C THR A 5 -16.14 -2.35 -4.53
N ALA A 6 -17.20 -3.12 -4.77
CA ALA A 6 -17.10 -4.35 -5.56
C ALA A 6 -16.57 -4.07 -6.97
N GLN A 7 -16.97 -2.95 -7.56
CA GLN A 7 -16.50 -2.55 -8.88
C GLN A 7 -15.02 -2.24 -8.90
N SER A 8 -14.53 -1.45 -7.93
CA SER A 8 -13.12 -1.12 -7.83
C SER A 8 -12.28 -2.36 -7.55
N ARG A 9 -12.76 -3.23 -6.66
CA ARG A 9 -12.08 -4.48 -6.35
C ARG A 9 -11.93 -5.35 -7.61
N THR A 10 -13.00 -5.55 -8.36
CA THR A 10 -12.97 -6.34 -9.58
C THR A 10 -12.01 -5.75 -10.59
N ALA A 11 -12.02 -4.42 -10.75
CA ALA A 11 -11.13 -3.74 -11.70
C ALA A 11 -9.66 -3.96 -11.35
N ILE A 12 -9.30 -3.88 -10.06
CA ILE A 12 -7.92 -4.10 -9.61
C ILE A 12 -7.51 -5.56 -9.81
N LEU A 13 -8.34 -6.51 -9.37
CA LEU A 13 -8.02 -7.93 -9.44
C LEU A 13 -7.91 -8.44 -10.88
N ALA A 14 -8.68 -7.85 -11.79
CA ALA A 14 -8.69 -8.24 -13.19
C ALA A 14 -7.67 -7.49 -14.05
N ASN A 15 -7.02 -6.47 -13.51
CA ASN A 15 -6.07 -5.67 -14.29
C ASN A 15 -4.80 -6.47 -14.56
N PRO A 16 -4.39 -6.62 -15.84
CA PRO A 16 -3.19 -7.41 -16.16
C PRO A 16 -1.89 -6.80 -15.64
N ASP A 17 -1.88 -5.51 -15.31
CA ASP A 17 -0.71 -4.84 -14.76
C ASP A 17 -0.63 -4.95 -13.23
N ALA A 18 -1.67 -5.46 -12.57
CA ALA A 18 -1.66 -5.63 -11.12
C ALA A 18 -0.70 -6.76 -10.74
N LEU A 19 0.09 -6.51 -9.70
CA LEU A 19 1.10 -7.45 -9.21
C LEU A 19 0.61 -8.17 -7.96
N GLU A 20 1.13 -9.37 -7.74
CA GLU A 20 0.85 -10.10 -6.52
C GLU A 20 1.61 -9.49 -5.35
N CYS A 21 0.95 -9.40 -4.20
CA CYS A 21 1.59 -8.92 -2.98
C CYS A 21 0.95 -9.59 -1.75
N THR A 22 1.67 -9.51 -0.64
CA THR A 22 1.18 -9.94 0.67
C THR A 22 1.28 -8.77 1.62
N LEU A 23 0.23 -8.54 2.40
CA LEU A 23 0.19 -7.45 3.36
C LEU A 23 0.52 -7.95 4.75
N TYR A 24 1.28 -7.15 5.50
CA TYR A 24 1.69 -7.44 6.87
C TYR A 24 1.38 -6.25 7.77
N ARG A 25 1.03 -6.55 9.01
CA ARG A 25 0.75 -5.51 10.00
C ARG A 25 1.62 -5.71 11.23
N ALA A 26 2.37 -4.67 11.60
CA ALA A 26 3.21 -4.70 12.79
C ALA A 26 2.33 -4.63 14.05
N ASP A 27 2.81 -5.25 15.14
CA ASP A 27 2.16 -5.13 16.44
C ASP A 27 2.39 -3.73 17.01
N GLU A 28 1.31 -3.04 17.38
CA GLU A 28 1.38 -1.68 17.93
C GLU A 28 2.09 -1.62 19.27
N TYR A 29 2.02 -2.70 20.04
CA TYR A 29 2.46 -2.72 21.43
C TYR A 29 3.79 -3.43 21.63
N ASP A 30 4.19 -4.24 20.67
CA ASP A 30 5.42 -5.02 20.75
C ASP A 30 6.14 -5.00 19.40
N THR A 31 7.12 -4.10 19.28
CA THR A 31 7.88 -3.95 18.03
C THR A 31 8.82 -5.11 17.76
N GLU A 32 9.04 -5.98 18.75
CA GLU A 32 9.84 -7.19 18.57
C GLU A 32 8.99 -8.41 18.17
N ALA A 33 7.65 -8.29 18.26
CA ALA A 33 6.77 -9.36 17.83
C ALA A 33 6.82 -9.50 16.31
N GLU A 34 6.57 -10.71 15.82
CA GLU A 34 6.46 -10.95 14.39
C GLU A 34 5.27 -10.19 13.83
N GLU A 35 5.42 -9.68 12.61
CA GLU A 35 4.35 -9.01 11.90
C GLU A 35 3.24 -10.01 11.58
N GLN A 36 2.01 -9.56 11.69
CA GLN A 36 0.85 -10.38 11.32
C GLN A 36 0.72 -10.42 9.80
N ASP A 37 0.64 -11.63 9.24
CA ASP A 37 0.34 -11.84 7.83
C ASP A 37 -1.17 -11.62 7.64
N LEU A 38 -1.53 -10.55 6.92
CA LEU A 38 -2.94 -10.23 6.67
C LEU A 38 -3.52 -11.04 5.51
N GLY A 39 -2.69 -11.48 4.58
CA GLY A 39 -3.11 -12.25 3.43
C GLY A 39 -2.65 -11.67 2.11
N ASP A 40 -3.06 -12.33 1.04
CA ASP A 40 -2.67 -11.96 -0.31
C ASP A 40 -3.56 -10.89 -0.88
N ALA A 41 -2.98 -10.07 -1.74
CA ALA A 41 -3.67 -8.98 -2.41
C ALA A 41 -3.06 -8.76 -3.79
N ARG A 42 -3.67 -7.88 -4.56
CA ARG A 42 -3.08 -7.38 -5.80
C ARG A 42 -2.89 -5.89 -5.70
N ILE A 43 -1.79 -5.41 -6.23
CA ILE A 43 -1.43 -4.00 -6.22
C ILE A 43 -1.20 -3.50 -7.63
N LEU A 44 -1.80 -2.34 -7.93
CA LEU A 44 -1.65 -1.67 -9.21
C LEU A 44 -0.98 -0.32 -8.95
N PHE A 45 0.27 -0.17 -9.39
CA PHE A 45 0.98 1.09 -9.26
C PHE A 45 0.45 2.10 -10.28
N LEU A 46 0.14 3.30 -9.81
CA LEU A 46 -0.40 4.38 -10.65
C LEU A 46 0.67 5.39 -11.08
N GLY A 47 1.76 5.49 -10.31
CA GLY A 47 2.86 6.40 -10.60
C GLY A 47 3.28 7.21 -9.38
N PRO A 48 4.23 8.14 -9.56
CA PRO A 48 4.70 8.97 -8.45
C PRO A 48 3.57 9.76 -7.81
N PHE A 49 3.61 9.89 -6.48
CA PHE A 49 2.66 10.73 -5.77
C PHE A 49 2.90 12.19 -6.12
N GLN A 50 1.84 12.91 -6.43
CA GLN A 50 1.89 14.33 -6.73
C GLN A 50 1.25 15.11 -5.59
N ALA A 51 2.06 15.95 -4.92
CA ALA A 51 1.53 16.81 -3.87
C ALA A 51 0.51 17.79 -4.47
N PRO A 52 -0.64 18.03 -3.80
CA PRO A 52 -1.58 19.03 -4.27
C PRO A 52 -0.92 20.39 -4.47
N ALA A 53 -1.32 21.08 -5.54
CA ALA A 53 -0.72 22.36 -5.90
C ALA A 53 -0.92 23.46 -4.84
N GLU A 54 -2.01 23.34 -4.06
CA GLU A 54 -2.33 24.29 -3.00
C GLU A 54 -1.45 24.14 -1.74
N TRP A 55 -0.68 23.06 -1.63
CA TRP A 55 0.22 22.89 -0.48
C TRP A 55 1.38 23.87 -0.56
N ASP A 56 1.66 24.55 0.56
CA ASP A 56 2.86 25.38 0.66
C ASP A 56 4.08 24.50 1.07
N ALA A 57 5.23 25.15 1.24
CA ALA A 57 6.46 24.42 1.58
C ALA A 57 6.36 23.70 2.92
N LYS A 58 5.65 24.30 3.89
CA LYS A 58 5.48 23.69 5.21
C LYS A 58 4.58 22.48 5.14
N ASP A 59 3.48 22.54 4.39
CA ASP A 59 2.57 21.43 4.21
C ASP A 59 3.30 20.22 3.61
N ARG A 60 4.14 20.46 2.62
CA ARG A 60 4.94 19.40 1.99
C ARG A 60 5.96 18.82 2.95
N GLU A 61 6.66 19.65 3.69
CA GLU A 61 7.64 19.21 4.67
C GLU A 61 7.00 18.35 5.75
N ASP A 62 5.85 18.77 6.26
CA ASP A 62 5.11 18.02 7.28
C ASP A 62 4.62 16.67 6.74
N TYR A 63 4.12 16.64 5.51
CA TYR A 63 3.60 15.42 4.92
C TYR A 63 4.69 14.40 4.61
N PHE A 64 5.78 14.85 4.00
CA PHE A 64 6.86 13.94 3.60
C PHE A 64 7.78 13.54 4.76
N ASP A 65 7.74 14.27 5.85
CA ASP A 65 8.40 13.95 7.12
C ASP A 65 9.88 13.54 6.93
N GLY A 66 10.62 14.34 6.17
CA GLY A 66 12.04 14.13 5.93
C GLY A 66 12.37 13.05 4.88
N THR A 67 11.37 12.35 4.37
CA THR A 67 11.58 11.37 3.29
C THR A 67 11.56 12.09 1.94
N PRO A 68 12.49 11.76 1.02
CA PRO A 68 12.47 12.39 -0.31
C PRO A 68 11.13 12.19 -1.01
N PRO A 69 10.54 13.25 -1.59
CA PRO A 69 9.23 13.14 -2.27
C PRO A 69 9.18 12.11 -3.39
N ASP A 70 10.30 11.84 -4.04
CA ASP A 70 10.36 10.87 -5.14
C ASP A 70 10.30 9.40 -4.66
N ALA A 71 10.38 9.17 -3.35
CA ALA A 71 10.17 7.84 -2.78
C ALA A 71 8.69 7.47 -2.65
N PHE A 72 7.78 8.44 -2.84
CA PHE A 72 6.35 8.24 -2.65
C PHE A 72 5.69 7.84 -3.97
N ILE A 73 4.89 6.78 -3.92
CA ILE A 73 4.21 6.24 -5.10
C ILE A 73 2.74 6.01 -4.78
N THR A 74 1.88 6.28 -5.74
CA THR A 74 0.44 6.04 -5.61
C THR A 74 0.11 4.68 -6.19
N ALA A 75 -0.73 3.91 -5.49
CA ALA A 75 -1.14 2.58 -5.94
C ALA A 75 -2.55 2.26 -5.46
N ARG A 76 -3.17 1.30 -6.13
CA ARG A 76 -4.44 0.70 -5.69
C ARG A 76 -4.17 -0.71 -5.21
N ILE A 77 -4.80 -1.09 -4.11
CA ILE A 77 -4.62 -2.40 -3.49
C ILE A 77 -5.99 -3.04 -3.26
N ALA A 78 -6.13 -4.30 -3.66
CA ALA A 78 -7.34 -5.07 -3.43
C ALA A 78 -6.99 -6.42 -2.83
N CYS A 79 -7.65 -6.76 -1.71
CA CYS A 79 -7.52 -8.06 -1.07
C CYS A 79 -8.07 -9.15 -1.97
N GLU A 80 -7.38 -10.28 -2.10
CA GLU A 80 -7.85 -11.41 -2.91
C GLU A 80 -8.97 -12.19 -2.23
N ALA A 81 -9.01 -12.21 -0.90
CA ALA A 81 -10.07 -12.90 -0.18
C ALA A 81 -11.43 -12.22 -0.42
N ALA A 82 -12.47 -13.01 -0.56
CA ALA A 82 -13.82 -12.49 -0.77
C ALA A 82 -14.25 -11.64 0.42
N PRO A 83 -15.00 -10.53 0.18
CA PRO A 83 -15.37 -9.61 1.26
C PRO A 83 -16.13 -10.25 2.42
N ASP A 84 -16.86 -11.33 2.18
CA ASP A 84 -17.67 -12.02 3.19
C ASP A 84 -17.01 -13.28 3.74
N SER A 85 -15.76 -13.54 3.36
CA SER A 85 -15.06 -14.79 3.72
C SER A 85 -14.54 -14.83 5.16
N GLY A 86 -14.49 -13.68 5.84
CA GLY A 86 -13.85 -13.54 7.14
C GLY A 86 -12.33 -13.41 7.06
N ALA A 87 -11.74 -13.62 5.89
CA ALA A 87 -10.30 -13.47 5.66
C ALA A 87 -9.96 -12.16 4.95
N SER A 88 -10.96 -11.39 4.53
CA SER A 88 -10.70 -10.12 3.85
C SER A 88 -10.15 -9.09 4.84
N PHE A 89 -9.34 -8.18 4.32
CA PHE A 89 -8.73 -7.12 5.11
C PHE A 89 -8.67 -5.84 4.30
N ILE A 90 -8.48 -4.73 5.01
CA ILE A 90 -8.32 -3.42 4.39
C ILE A 90 -6.95 -2.90 4.81
N PRO A 91 -6.03 -2.60 3.87
CA PRO A 91 -4.75 -1.98 4.23
C PRO A 91 -4.97 -0.65 4.93
N VAL A 92 -4.16 -0.37 5.94
CA VAL A 92 -4.19 0.91 6.66
C VAL A 92 -2.78 1.49 6.73
N PRO A 93 -2.64 2.80 6.93
CA PRO A 93 -1.31 3.39 7.13
C PRO A 93 -0.57 2.69 8.26
N GLY A 94 0.69 2.36 8.02
CA GLY A 94 1.51 1.57 8.94
C GLY A 94 1.69 0.12 8.53
N ASP A 95 0.87 -0.38 7.62
CA ASP A 95 1.03 -1.72 7.08
C ASP A 95 2.20 -1.77 6.10
N TYR A 96 2.68 -2.99 5.82
CA TYR A 96 3.72 -3.25 4.82
C TYR A 96 3.18 -4.14 3.72
N ALA A 97 3.66 -3.92 2.51
CA ALA A 97 3.35 -4.76 1.36
C ALA A 97 4.62 -5.36 0.78
N ALA A 98 4.67 -6.69 0.73
CA ALA A 98 5.72 -7.41 0.01
C ALA A 98 5.23 -7.67 -1.40
N VAL A 99 5.77 -6.96 -2.38
CA VAL A 99 5.29 -6.97 -3.77
C VAL A 99 6.23 -7.77 -4.64
N THR A 100 5.69 -8.74 -5.36
CA THR A 100 6.45 -9.51 -6.35
C THR A 100 6.49 -8.72 -7.65
N GLU A 101 7.55 -7.95 -7.85
CA GLU A 101 7.72 -7.10 -9.04
C GLU A 101 8.13 -7.89 -10.27
N ALA A 102 8.81 -9.00 -10.07
CA ALA A 102 9.24 -9.92 -11.11
C ALA A 102 9.53 -11.27 -10.47
N PRO A 103 9.64 -12.35 -11.25
CA PRO A 103 10.01 -13.65 -10.69
C PRO A 103 11.31 -13.56 -9.89
N GLY A 104 11.23 -13.95 -8.62
CA GLY A 104 12.39 -13.89 -7.72
C GLY A 104 12.72 -12.51 -7.17
N LYS A 105 11.95 -11.47 -7.52
CA LYS A 105 12.20 -10.11 -7.02
C LYS A 105 11.02 -9.62 -6.19
N ILE A 106 11.23 -9.53 -4.88
CA ILE A 106 10.22 -9.02 -3.94
C ILE A 106 10.73 -7.71 -3.36
N SER A 107 9.91 -6.68 -3.45
CA SER A 107 10.21 -5.36 -2.90
C SER A 107 9.24 -5.02 -1.78
N MET A 108 9.73 -4.39 -0.73
CA MET A 108 8.91 -3.98 0.40
C MET A 108 8.46 -2.54 0.25
N PHE A 109 7.21 -2.29 0.57
CA PHE A 109 6.61 -0.96 0.58
C PHE A 109 5.94 -0.71 1.92
N TYR A 110 6.01 0.53 2.39
CA TYR A 110 5.32 0.98 3.59
C TYR A 110 4.07 1.76 3.18
N VAL A 111 2.93 1.42 3.77
CA VAL A 111 1.68 2.13 3.48
C VAL A 111 1.69 3.43 4.31
N TRP A 112 1.85 4.55 3.62
CA TRP A 112 2.00 5.87 4.25
C TRP A 112 0.66 6.53 4.51
N ASP A 113 -0.25 6.49 3.53
CA ASP A 113 -1.51 7.19 3.62
C ASP A 113 -2.58 6.50 2.77
N CYS A 114 -3.83 6.74 3.11
CA CYS A 114 -4.97 6.29 2.33
C CYS A 114 -5.60 7.52 1.65
N LEU A 115 -5.60 7.54 0.32
CA LEU A 115 -6.17 8.64 -0.45
C LEU A 115 -7.67 8.47 -0.71
N ASN A 116 -8.09 7.25 -1.00
CA ASN A 116 -9.48 6.96 -1.33
C ASN A 116 -9.77 5.50 -0.99
N ASP A 117 -10.42 5.28 0.15
CA ASP A 117 -10.66 3.93 0.64
C ASP A 117 -11.68 3.17 -0.21
N VAL A 118 -12.67 3.84 -0.81
CA VAL A 118 -13.67 3.16 -1.65
C VAL A 118 -13.09 2.72 -2.99
N GLU A 119 -12.02 3.35 -3.45
CA GLU A 119 -11.31 2.95 -4.67
C GLU A 119 -10.02 2.18 -4.38
N GLY A 120 -9.69 2.03 -3.11
CA GLY A 120 -8.50 1.31 -2.68
C GLY A 120 -7.20 2.01 -3.04
N GLU A 121 -7.18 3.35 -3.04
CA GLU A 121 -6.04 4.13 -3.47
C GLU A 121 -5.22 4.60 -2.27
N TYR A 122 -3.91 4.33 -2.33
CA TYR A 122 -2.97 4.56 -1.23
C TYR A 122 -1.71 5.26 -1.72
N VAL A 123 -1.02 5.91 -0.78
CA VAL A 123 0.35 6.38 -0.97
C VAL A 123 1.27 5.40 -0.26
N LEU A 124 2.29 4.93 -0.97
CA LEU A 124 3.26 3.99 -0.44
C LEU A 124 4.66 4.61 -0.52
N ILE A 125 5.54 4.17 0.38
CA ILE A 125 6.96 4.50 0.34
C ILE A 125 7.72 3.21 0.06
N ARG A 126 8.57 3.23 -0.98
CA ARG A 126 9.44 2.10 -1.26
C ARG A 126 10.52 2.02 -0.16
N GLU A 127 10.57 0.90 0.52
CA GLU A 127 11.64 0.64 1.47
C GLU A 127 12.91 0.32 0.69
N GLU A 128 14.00 0.97 1.07
CA GLU A 128 15.27 0.64 0.45
C GLU A 128 15.71 -0.73 0.94
N GLU A 129 16.03 -1.60 0.00
CA GLU A 129 16.70 -2.83 0.35
C GLU A 129 18.11 -2.47 0.79
N ASP A 130 18.49 -2.95 1.97
CA ASP A 130 19.89 -2.86 2.37
C ASP A 130 20.71 -3.55 1.30
N ALA A 131 21.59 -2.80 0.68
CA ALA A 131 22.51 -3.35 -0.29
C ALA A 131 23.42 -4.34 0.43
N LEU A 132 23.18 -5.57 0.18
CA LEU A 132 24.00 -6.64 0.74
C LEU A 132 25.27 -6.82 -0.09
#